data_af8d763a17d151884c9de8ad536345fc
#
_entry.id   af8d763a17d151884c9de8ad536345fc
#
_cell.length_a   1.000
_cell.length_b   1.000
_cell.length_c   1.000
_cell.angle_alpha   90.00
_cell.angle_beta   90.00
_cell.angle_gamma   90.00
#
_symmetry.space_group_name_H-M   'P 1'
#
loop_
_entity.id
_entity.type
_entity.pdbx_description
1 polymer ?
#
loop_
_entity_poly.entity_id
_entity_poly.type
_entity_poly.pdbx_seq_one_letter_code
_entity_poly.pdbx_strand_id
1 'polypeptide(L)'
;MDTVVVKKWLDRYPKLENFMDAGTISLKMAREILDVDRYFMYDMFKEFITAGAVTASGTNSWRATKELKDYLKQRREQAKNGN
;
A
#
# COMPACT_ATOMS: atom_id res chain seq x y z
N MET A 1 -4.28 -3.05 12.39
CA MET A 1 -3.22 -2.87 11.34
C MET A 1 -1.92 -2.45 11.99
N ASP A 2 -0.84 -3.06 11.55
CA ASP A 2 0.50 -2.67 12.02
C ASP A 2 0.95 -1.42 11.25
N THR A 3 0.79 -0.26 11.88
CA THR A 3 1.10 1.03 11.25
C THR A 3 2.61 1.25 11.07
N VAL A 4 3.44 0.61 11.88
CA VAL A 4 4.91 0.75 11.77
C VAL A 4 5.39 0.17 10.44
N VAL A 5 4.92 -1.02 10.08
CA VAL A 5 5.27 -1.66 8.81
C VAL A 5 4.74 -0.84 7.63
N VAL A 6 3.49 -0.41 7.70
CA VAL A 6 2.86 0.37 6.63
C VAL A 6 3.59 1.70 6.44
N LYS A 7 3.87 2.41 7.52
CA LYS A 7 4.60 3.69 7.46
C LYS A 7 5.98 3.54 6.83
N LYS A 8 6.71 2.50 7.22
CA LYS A 8 8.04 2.21 6.67
C LYS A 8 7.99 2.13 5.13
N TRP A 9 7.04 1.37 4.59
CA TRP A 9 6.94 1.19 3.15
C TRP A 9 6.45 2.46 2.44
N LEU A 10 5.48 3.16 3.02
CA LEU A 10 4.97 4.41 2.43
C LEU A 10 6.02 5.51 2.41
N ASP A 11 6.84 5.59 3.47
CA ASP A 11 7.92 6.59 3.53
C ASP A 11 9.03 6.28 2.52
N ARG A 12 9.32 4.99 2.32
CA ARG A 12 10.33 4.54 1.38
C ARG A 12 9.88 4.64 -0.07
N TYR A 13 8.61 4.39 -0.34
CA TYR A 13 8.00 4.42 -1.67
C TYR A 13 6.74 5.29 -1.65
N PRO A 14 6.91 6.63 -1.68
CA PRO A 14 5.76 7.53 -1.57
C PRO A 14 4.69 7.33 -2.66
N LYS A 15 5.08 6.82 -3.82
CA LYS A 15 4.13 6.54 -4.91
C LYS A 15 3.09 5.49 -4.55
N LEU A 16 3.33 4.68 -3.50
CA LEU A 16 2.32 3.74 -2.99
C LEU A 16 1.02 4.47 -2.63
N GLU A 17 1.09 5.67 -2.09
CA GLU A 17 -0.10 6.42 -1.70
C GLU A 17 -0.99 6.78 -2.89
N ASN A 18 -0.45 6.74 -4.11
CA ASN A 18 -1.21 7.11 -5.30
C ASN A 18 -2.19 6.01 -5.74
N PHE A 19 -1.99 4.77 -5.31
CA PHE A 19 -2.83 3.66 -5.79
C PHE A 19 -3.25 2.65 -4.71
N MET A 20 -2.71 2.72 -3.50
CA MET A 20 -2.99 1.69 -2.47
C MET A 20 -4.46 1.65 -2.05
N ASP A 21 -5.18 2.76 -2.12
CA ASP A 21 -6.61 2.81 -1.81
C ASP A 21 -7.50 2.73 -3.05
N ALA A 22 -6.95 2.45 -4.21
CA ALA A 22 -7.73 2.11 -5.39
C ALA A 22 -8.44 0.77 -5.17
N GLY A 23 -9.49 0.50 -5.91
CA GLY A 23 -10.30 -0.70 -5.74
C GLY A 23 -9.45 -1.97 -5.71
N THR A 24 -8.96 -2.41 -6.85
CA THR A 24 -8.08 -3.56 -6.94
C THR A 24 -6.66 -3.10 -7.29
N ILE A 25 -5.70 -3.57 -6.53
CA ILE A 25 -4.29 -3.27 -6.76
C ILE A 25 -3.70 -4.45 -7.54
N SER A 26 -3.34 -4.24 -8.81
CA SER A 26 -2.74 -5.29 -9.61
C SER A 26 -1.22 -5.28 -9.50
N LEU A 27 -0.62 -6.46 -9.57
CA LEU A 27 0.84 -6.61 -9.59
C LEU A 27 1.45 -5.80 -10.73
N LYS A 28 0.86 -5.89 -11.92
CA LYS A 28 1.37 -5.19 -13.11
C LYS A 28 1.40 -3.68 -12.90
N MET A 29 0.29 -3.12 -12.44
CA MET A 29 0.19 -1.67 -12.17
C MET A 29 1.20 -1.22 -11.12
N ALA A 30 1.28 -1.96 -10.02
CA ALA A 30 2.18 -1.61 -8.91
C ALA A 30 3.65 -1.65 -9.36
N ARG A 31 4.04 -2.66 -10.14
CA ARG A 31 5.39 -2.77 -10.66
C ARG A 31 5.74 -1.61 -11.58
N GLU A 32 4.82 -1.23 -12.45
CA GLU A 32 5.03 -0.12 -13.38
C GLU A 32 5.22 1.20 -12.65
N ILE A 33 4.39 1.44 -11.63
CA ILE A 33 4.46 2.69 -10.87
C ILE A 33 5.73 2.76 -10.02
N LEU A 34 6.10 1.67 -9.37
CA LEU A 34 7.25 1.64 -8.45
C LEU A 34 8.57 1.30 -9.14
N ASP A 35 8.51 0.77 -10.37
CA ASP A 35 9.68 0.34 -11.13
C ASP A 35 10.53 -0.68 -10.35
N VAL A 36 9.87 -1.74 -9.87
CA VAL A 36 10.50 -2.83 -9.12
C VAL A 36 10.12 -4.17 -9.72
N ASP A 37 10.88 -5.22 -9.42
CA ASP A 37 10.56 -6.54 -9.92
C ASP A 37 9.43 -7.21 -9.13
N ARG A 38 8.90 -8.31 -9.70
CA ARG A 38 7.74 -8.99 -9.10
C ARG A 38 8.04 -9.62 -7.74
N TYR A 39 9.26 -10.11 -7.55
CA TYR A 39 9.63 -10.75 -6.27
C TYR A 39 9.67 -9.74 -5.15
N PHE A 40 10.20 -8.56 -5.43
CA PHE A 40 10.18 -7.44 -4.49
C PHE A 40 8.74 -7.06 -4.12
N MET A 41 7.84 -7.02 -5.12
CA MET A 41 6.43 -6.71 -4.89
C MET A 41 5.76 -7.78 -4.02
N TYR A 42 6.03 -9.05 -4.29
CA TYR A 42 5.47 -10.14 -3.47
C TYR A 42 5.91 -10.02 -2.01
N ASP A 43 7.18 -9.73 -1.77
CA ASP A 43 7.70 -9.56 -0.41
C ASP A 43 7.03 -8.38 0.28
N MET A 44 6.91 -7.25 -0.40
CA MET A 44 6.25 -6.07 0.14
C MET A 44 4.79 -6.35 0.51
N PHE A 45 4.02 -6.93 -0.42
CA PHE A 45 2.61 -7.20 -0.17
C PHE A 45 2.39 -8.31 0.85
N LYS A 46 3.31 -9.26 0.97
CA LYS A 46 3.28 -10.25 2.03
C LYS A 46 3.35 -9.55 3.40
N GLU A 47 4.21 -8.55 3.53
CA GLU A 47 4.27 -7.75 4.76
C GLU A 47 2.98 -6.95 4.98
N PHE A 48 2.40 -6.39 3.92
CA PHE A 48 1.13 -5.67 4.02
C PHE A 48 -0.02 -6.59 4.45
N ILE A 49 -0.05 -7.81 3.94
CA ILE A 49 -1.06 -8.80 4.36
C ILE A 49 -0.89 -9.11 5.85
N THR A 50 0.32 -9.41 6.27
CA THR A 50 0.62 -9.70 7.69
C THR A 50 0.28 -8.52 8.59
N ALA A 51 0.52 -7.31 8.11
CA ALA A 51 0.21 -6.09 8.87
C ALA A 51 -1.29 -5.77 8.91
N GLY A 52 -2.12 -6.45 8.13
CA GLY A 52 -3.56 -6.17 8.07
C GLY A 52 -3.92 -4.99 7.18
N ALA A 53 -3.02 -4.59 6.28
CA ALA A 53 -3.24 -3.45 5.40
C ALA A 53 -3.95 -3.83 4.10
N VAL A 54 -3.70 -5.03 3.59
CA VAL A 54 -4.34 -5.52 2.36
C VAL A 54 -4.77 -6.96 2.52
N THR A 55 -5.68 -7.39 1.64
CA THR A 55 -6.06 -8.79 1.48
C THR A 55 -5.80 -9.20 0.04
N ALA A 56 -5.49 -10.48 -0.17
CA ALA A 56 -5.35 -11.01 -1.53
C ALA A 56 -6.73 -11.07 -2.18
N SER A 57 -6.85 -10.58 -3.42
CA SER A 57 -8.12 -10.60 -4.16
C SER A 57 -8.02 -11.37 -5.48
N GLY A 58 -6.94 -12.09 -5.67
CA GLY A 58 -6.68 -12.91 -6.86
C GLY A 58 -5.23 -13.35 -6.85
N THR A 59 -4.77 -14.00 -7.93
CA THR A 59 -3.41 -14.53 -8.01
C THR A 59 -2.36 -13.43 -7.92
N ASN A 60 -2.58 -12.32 -8.60
CA ASN A 60 -1.63 -11.22 -8.66
C ASN A 60 -2.33 -9.89 -8.41
N SER A 61 -3.22 -9.86 -7.41
CA SER A 61 -3.94 -8.65 -7.04
C SER A 61 -4.30 -8.65 -5.57
N TRP A 62 -4.50 -7.44 -5.05
CA TRP A 62 -4.78 -7.20 -3.64
C TRP A 62 -5.81 -6.10 -3.50
N ARG A 63 -6.40 -6.00 -2.31
CA ARG A 63 -7.31 -4.92 -1.95
C ARG A 63 -6.92 -4.32 -0.62
N ALA A 64 -6.98 -3.00 -0.54
CA ALA A 64 -6.79 -2.31 0.73
C ALA A 64 -7.93 -2.64 1.69
N THR A 65 -7.57 -2.87 2.96
CA THR A 65 -8.56 -2.97 4.02
C THR A 65 -9.11 -1.58 4.35
N LYS A 66 -10.22 -1.54 5.05
CA LYS A 66 -10.76 -0.26 5.55
C LYS A 66 -9.75 0.47 6.42
N GLU A 67 -9.02 -0.28 7.24
CA GLU A 67 -8.00 0.30 8.13
C GLU A 67 -6.90 1.02 7.34
N LEU A 68 -6.44 0.42 6.24
CA LEU A 68 -5.46 1.07 5.39
C LEU A 68 -6.02 2.33 4.74
N LYS A 69 -7.25 2.26 4.22
CA LYS A 69 -7.90 3.41 3.60
C LYS A 69 -8.03 4.58 4.58
N ASP A 70 -8.43 4.29 5.80
CA ASP A 70 -8.55 5.29 6.86
C ASP A 70 -7.18 5.88 7.22
N TYR A 71 -6.16 5.04 7.31
CA TYR A 71 -4.80 5.47 7.60
C TYR A 71 -4.25 6.39 6.51
N LEU A 72 -4.44 6.04 5.24
CA LEU A 72 -4.00 6.89 4.11
C LEU A 72 -4.71 8.23 4.12
N LYS A 73 -6.00 8.24 4.42
CA LYS A 73 -6.78 9.47 4.54
C LYS A 73 -6.22 10.36 5.64
N GLN A 74 -5.91 9.80 6.79
CA GLN A 74 -5.31 10.55 7.90
C GLN A 74 -3.96 11.13 7.52
N ARG A 75 -3.11 10.38 6.84
CA ARG A 75 -1.82 10.87 6.39
C ARG A 75 -1.95 12.08 5.46
N ARG A 76 -2.91 12.02 4.53
CA ARG A 76 -3.18 13.12 3.59
C ARG A 76 -3.67 14.36 4.33
N GLU A 77 -4.56 14.19 5.29
CA GLU A 77 -5.06 15.27 6.10
C GLU A 77 -3.97 15.93 6.95
N GLN A 78 -3.10 15.12 7.56
CA GLN A 78 -1.97 15.61 8.36
C GLN A 78 -0.97 16.38 7.49
N ALA A 79 -0.64 15.86 6.31
CA ALA A 79 0.26 16.53 5.38
C ALA A 79 -0.32 17.88 4.94
N LYS A 80 -1.64 17.94 4.72
CA LYS A 80 -2.35 19.13 4.32
C LYS A 80 -2.40 20.17 5.44
N ASN A 81 -2.58 19.72 6.68
CA ASN A 81 -2.69 20.61 7.85
C ASN A 81 -1.31 20.99 8.41
N GLY A 82 -0.27 20.28 8.06
CA GLY A 82 1.09 20.52 8.52
C GLY A 82 1.78 21.69 7.80
N ASN A 83 1.11 22.25 6.86
CA ASN A 83 1.61 23.40 6.10
C ASN A 83 0.86 24.66 6.54
#